data_1d411379aac5d2c67a9533a9e95d33a0
#
_entry.id   1d411379aac5d2c67a9533a9e95d33a0
#
_cell.length_a   1.000
_cell.length_b   1.000
_cell.length_c   1.000
_cell.angle_alpha   90.00
_cell.angle_beta   90.00
_cell.angle_gamma   90.00
#
_symmetry.space_group_name_H-M   'P 1'
#
loop_
_entity.id
_entity.type
_entity.pdbx_description
1 polymer ?
#
loop_
_entity_poly.entity_id
_entity_poly.type
_entity_poly.pdbx_seq_one_letter_code
_entity_poly.pdbx_strand_id
1 'polypeptide(L)'
;MNLFFKADDHPWEELGDGIKRKIVGYTDELMAVHLNFDKGAIGYVHAHEIHDQIGYVISGSFEAEVDGKKQVLKAGDAYIARKHLMHGAVALEQDSILLDMFSPAREDFLK
;
A
#
# COMPACT_ATOMS: atom_id res chain seq x y z
N MET A 1 -17.32 16.83 -1.06
CA MET A 1 -16.26 15.87 -1.46
C MET A 1 -15.24 16.57 -2.34
N ASN A 2 -13.96 16.40 -2.03
CA ASN A 2 -12.90 16.89 -2.88
C ASN A 2 -12.69 15.90 -4.04
N LEU A 3 -12.74 16.39 -5.26
CA LEU A 3 -12.63 15.55 -6.46
C LEU A 3 -11.19 15.39 -6.95
N PHE A 4 -10.25 16.09 -6.32
CA PHE A 4 -8.85 16.09 -6.76
C PHE A 4 -7.93 15.88 -5.57
N PHE A 5 -6.85 15.12 -5.79
CA PHE A 5 -5.77 14.97 -4.84
C PHE A 5 -4.52 15.67 -5.38
N LYS A 6 -3.97 16.58 -4.61
CA LYS A 6 -2.71 17.24 -4.92
C LYS A 6 -1.72 16.90 -3.83
N ALA A 7 -0.67 16.19 -4.17
CA ALA A 7 0.26 15.62 -3.19
C ALA A 7 0.84 16.67 -2.23
N ASP A 8 1.13 17.88 -2.74
CA ASP A 8 1.72 18.95 -1.94
C ASP A 8 0.76 19.52 -0.88
N ASP A 9 -0.54 19.27 -1.02
CA ASP A 9 -1.56 19.75 -0.09
C ASP A 9 -1.77 18.79 1.10
N HIS A 10 -1.13 17.62 1.07
CA HIS A 10 -1.33 16.58 2.07
C HIS A 10 0.01 16.17 2.69
N PRO A 11 0.18 16.35 4.00
CA PRO A 11 1.36 15.85 4.67
C PRO A 11 1.36 14.32 4.73
N TRP A 12 2.54 13.74 4.85
CA TRP A 12 2.66 12.32 5.16
C TRP A 12 2.20 12.07 6.59
N GLU A 13 1.36 11.06 6.79
CA GLU A 13 0.94 10.57 8.10
C GLU A 13 1.91 9.48 8.54
N GLU A 14 2.60 9.71 9.66
CA GLU A 14 3.53 8.72 10.20
C GLU A 14 2.76 7.55 10.82
N LEU A 15 3.10 6.33 10.38
CA LEU A 15 2.50 5.10 10.93
C LEU A 15 3.42 4.40 11.91
N GLY A 16 4.67 4.85 12.04
CA GLY A 16 5.71 4.18 12.82
C GLY A 16 6.46 3.13 12.01
N ASP A 17 7.55 2.63 12.56
CA ASP A 17 8.36 1.54 12.00
C ASP A 17 8.85 1.79 10.56
N GLY A 18 9.08 3.06 10.22
CA GLY A 18 9.63 3.44 8.92
C GLY A 18 8.61 3.54 7.80
N ILE A 19 7.32 3.58 8.13
CA ILE A 19 6.24 3.66 7.13
C ILE A 19 5.40 4.91 7.37
N LYS A 20 5.08 5.61 6.30
CA LYS A 20 4.16 6.74 6.31
C LYS A 20 3.23 6.68 5.12
N ARG A 21 2.08 7.33 5.21
CA ARG A 21 1.04 7.24 4.18
C ARG A 21 0.39 8.56 3.84
N LYS A 22 -0.20 8.60 2.64
CA LYS A 22 -1.17 9.62 2.23
C LYS A 22 -2.37 8.87 1.63
N ILE A 23 -3.57 9.19 2.09
CA ILE A 23 -4.79 8.69 1.45
C ILE A 23 -5.03 9.54 0.22
N VAL A 24 -4.93 8.92 -0.96
CA VAL A 24 -5.07 9.62 -2.24
C VAL A 24 -6.53 9.97 -2.51
N GLY A 25 -7.42 9.02 -2.29
CA GLY A 25 -8.84 9.24 -2.47
C GLY A 25 -9.63 7.96 -2.25
N TYR A 26 -10.95 8.12 -2.14
CA TYR A 26 -11.82 6.97 -1.93
C TYR A 26 -13.28 7.28 -2.30
N THR A 27 -13.98 6.21 -2.63
CA THR A 27 -15.44 6.13 -2.67
C THR A 27 -15.83 4.99 -1.73
N ASP A 28 -17.11 4.64 -1.64
CA ASP A 28 -17.50 3.47 -0.85
C ASP A 28 -16.89 2.16 -1.38
N GLU A 29 -16.68 2.09 -2.70
CA GLU A 29 -16.25 0.87 -3.39
C GLU A 29 -14.75 0.79 -3.62
N LEU A 30 -14.02 1.90 -3.45
CA LEU A 30 -12.62 1.99 -3.90
C LEU A 30 -11.83 2.97 -3.05
N MET A 31 -10.59 2.60 -2.75
CA MET A 31 -9.65 3.49 -2.05
C MET A 31 -8.24 3.32 -2.63
N ALA A 32 -7.53 4.43 -2.76
CA ALA A 32 -6.11 4.42 -3.12
C ALA A 32 -5.29 5.12 -2.04
N VAL A 33 -4.16 4.51 -1.67
CA VAL A 33 -3.28 4.98 -0.60
C VAL A 33 -1.83 4.90 -1.04
N HIS A 34 -1.09 6.01 -0.91
CA HIS A 34 0.37 6.00 -1.03
C HIS A 34 1.00 5.56 0.29
N LEU A 35 1.95 4.63 0.23
CA LEU A 35 2.76 4.21 1.36
C LEU A 35 4.22 4.40 1.02
N ASN A 36 4.93 5.18 1.83
CA ASN A 36 6.37 5.40 1.69
C ASN A 36 7.09 4.61 2.77
N PHE A 37 8.09 3.81 2.36
CA PHE A 37 8.84 2.92 3.24
C PHE A 37 10.29 3.35 3.31
N ASP A 38 10.83 3.41 4.52
CA ASP A 38 12.28 3.41 4.71
C ASP A 38 12.85 2.07 4.26
N LYS A 39 14.11 2.06 3.83
CA LYS A 39 14.80 0.80 3.49
C LYS A 39 14.71 -0.18 4.65
N GLY A 40 14.27 -1.40 4.37
CA GLY A 40 14.12 -2.47 5.36
C GLY A 40 12.82 -2.44 6.15
N ALA A 41 12.00 -1.40 5.98
CA ALA A 41 10.70 -1.35 6.65
C ALA A 41 9.80 -2.47 6.14
N ILE A 42 9.00 -3.03 7.05
CA ILE A 42 8.23 -4.24 6.81
C ILE A 42 6.75 -3.95 6.91
N GLY A 43 6.03 -4.20 5.81
CA GLY A 43 4.58 -4.41 5.84
C GLY A 43 4.35 -5.87 6.16
N TYR A 44 4.00 -6.17 7.41
CA TYR A 44 3.90 -7.54 7.90
C TYR A 44 2.84 -8.33 7.15
N VAL A 45 3.11 -9.63 6.97
CA VAL A 45 2.19 -10.54 6.28
C VAL A 45 0.88 -10.62 7.07
N HIS A 46 -0.23 -10.36 6.39
CA HIS A 46 -1.57 -10.38 6.94
C HIS A 46 -2.58 -10.65 5.83
N ALA A 47 -3.84 -10.83 6.19
CA ALA A 47 -4.91 -11.02 5.21
C ALA A 47 -6.09 -10.11 5.55
N HIS A 48 -6.84 -9.75 4.51
CA HIS A 48 -8.07 -8.97 4.67
C HIS A 48 -9.28 -9.89 4.48
N GLU A 49 -10.29 -9.72 5.34
CA GLU A 49 -11.51 -10.51 5.29
C GLU A 49 -12.50 -10.01 4.25
N ILE A 50 -12.50 -8.70 3.98
CA ILE A 50 -13.50 -8.05 3.14
C ILE A 50 -12.91 -7.24 1.98
N HIS A 51 -11.58 -7.09 1.89
CA HIS A 51 -10.95 -6.24 0.89
C HIS A 51 -10.12 -7.05 -0.09
N ASP A 52 -10.32 -6.81 -1.39
CA ASP A 52 -9.30 -7.12 -2.38
C ASP A 52 -8.30 -5.98 -2.41
N GLN A 53 -7.05 -6.27 -2.73
CA GLN A 53 -5.98 -5.28 -2.77
C GLN A 53 -5.08 -5.50 -3.97
N ILE A 54 -4.68 -4.38 -4.61
CA ILE A 54 -3.56 -4.37 -5.55
C ILE A 54 -2.50 -3.44 -4.98
N GLY A 55 -1.26 -3.90 -4.91
CA GLY A 55 -0.12 -3.08 -4.54
C GLY A 55 0.75 -2.81 -5.75
N TYR A 56 0.81 -1.56 -6.20
CA TYR A 56 1.57 -1.14 -7.37
C TYR A 56 2.82 -0.38 -6.91
N VAL A 57 4.01 -0.79 -7.40
CA VAL A 57 5.27 -0.13 -7.04
C VAL A 57 5.44 1.13 -7.89
N ILE A 58 5.39 2.30 -7.24
CA ILE A 58 5.62 3.58 -7.90
C ILE A 58 7.11 3.85 -8.04
N SER A 59 7.87 3.61 -6.97
CA SER A 59 9.32 3.84 -6.96
C SER A 59 10.00 2.89 -5.99
N GLY A 60 11.30 2.70 -6.17
CA GLY A 60 12.09 1.79 -5.37
C GLY A 60 11.81 0.34 -5.72
N SER A 61 11.95 -0.53 -4.71
CA SER A 61 11.72 -1.97 -4.89
C SER A 61 11.31 -2.62 -3.58
N PHE A 62 10.60 -3.74 -3.71
CA PHE A 62 10.07 -4.51 -2.59
C PHE A 62 10.28 -6.00 -2.82
N GLU A 63 10.51 -6.74 -1.75
CA GLU A 63 10.23 -8.18 -1.77
C GLU A 63 8.80 -8.34 -1.30
N ALA A 64 7.92 -8.74 -2.20
CA ALA A 64 6.51 -8.96 -1.91
C ALA A 64 6.24 -10.45 -1.70
N GLU A 65 5.33 -10.74 -0.78
CA GLU A 65 4.87 -12.10 -0.53
C GLU A 65 3.35 -12.13 -0.66
N VAL A 66 2.84 -13.06 -1.46
CA VAL A 66 1.39 -13.30 -1.61
C VAL A 66 1.16 -14.80 -1.64
N ASP A 67 0.32 -15.29 -0.73
CA ASP A 67 -0.04 -16.70 -0.62
C ASP A 67 1.22 -17.61 -0.50
N GLY A 68 2.19 -17.14 0.29
CA GLY A 68 3.45 -17.84 0.52
C GLY A 68 4.48 -17.74 -0.60
N LYS A 69 4.16 -17.05 -1.68
CA LYS A 69 5.06 -16.89 -2.83
C LYS A 69 5.73 -15.53 -2.78
N LYS A 70 7.05 -15.50 -2.98
CA LYS A 70 7.83 -14.27 -2.91
C LYS A 70 8.35 -13.87 -4.28
N GLN A 71 8.31 -12.56 -4.55
CA GLN A 71 8.87 -11.97 -5.76
C GLN A 71 9.48 -10.61 -5.41
N VAL A 72 10.57 -10.26 -6.09
CA VAL A 72 11.10 -8.89 -6.06
C VAL A 72 10.36 -8.08 -7.11
N LEU A 73 9.76 -6.98 -6.66
CA LEU A 73 9.01 -6.06 -7.51
C LEU A 73 9.73 -4.72 -7.58
N LYS A 74 9.81 -4.16 -8.77
CA LYS A 74 10.41 -2.84 -9.05
C LYS A 74 9.33 -1.87 -9.50
N ALA A 75 9.70 -0.61 -9.67
CA ALA A 75 8.78 0.40 -10.20
C ALA A 75 8.07 -0.09 -11.47
N GLY A 76 6.75 -0.02 -11.48
CA GLY A 76 5.91 -0.52 -12.58
C GLY A 76 5.37 -1.92 -12.37
N ASP A 77 5.86 -2.65 -11.38
CA ASP A 77 5.38 -4.00 -11.04
C ASP A 77 4.30 -3.92 -9.97
N ALA A 78 3.49 -4.96 -9.88
CA ALA A 78 2.40 -5.00 -8.91
C ALA A 78 2.18 -6.41 -8.38
N TYR A 79 1.56 -6.50 -7.18
CA TYR A 79 1.01 -7.75 -6.68
C TYR A 79 -0.50 -7.63 -6.53
N ILE A 80 -1.18 -8.76 -6.56
CA ILE A 80 -2.62 -8.86 -6.38
C ILE A 80 -2.87 -9.76 -5.19
N ALA A 81 -3.57 -9.21 -4.19
CA ALA A 81 -3.94 -9.95 -2.99
C ALA A 81 -5.46 -9.97 -2.89
N ARG A 82 -6.06 -11.09 -3.28
CA ARG A 82 -7.50 -11.31 -3.09
C ARG A 82 -7.80 -11.45 -1.61
N LYS A 83 -9.04 -11.15 -1.22
CA LYS A 83 -9.51 -11.40 0.15
C LYS A 83 -9.03 -12.76 0.64
N HIS A 84 -8.70 -12.84 1.92
CA HIS A 84 -8.27 -14.03 2.64
C HIS A 84 -6.85 -14.52 2.29
N LEU A 85 -6.20 -14.00 1.25
CA LEU A 85 -4.81 -14.38 0.95
C LEU A 85 -3.85 -13.58 1.82
N MET A 86 -2.93 -14.28 2.45
CA MET A 86 -1.86 -13.66 3.22
C MET A 86 -0.91 -12.91 2.29
N HIS A 87 -0.58 -11.67 2.64
CA HIS A 87 0.33 -10.84 1.84
C HIS A 87 1.10 -9.85 2.70
N GLY A 88 2.25 -9.45 2.22
CA GLY A 88 3.10 -8.45 2.85
C GLY A 88 4.24 -8.05 1.92
N ALA A 89 5.04 -7.09 2.36
CA ALA A 89 6.17 -6.60 1.57
C ALA A 89 7.24 -6.01 2.46
N VAL A 90 8.49 -6.13 2.03
CA VAL A 90 9.66 -5.51 2.67
C VAL A 90 10.31 -4.58 1.66
N ALA A 91 10.54 -3.32 2.05
CA ALA A 91 11.21 -2.36 1.19
C ALA A 91 12.69 -2.68 1.09
N LEU A 92 13.21 -2.70 -0.13
CA LEU A 92 14.62 -3.01 -0.41
C LEU A 92 15.47 -1.75 -0.60
N GLU A 93 14.83 -0.61 -0.83
CA GLU A 93 15.49 0.69 -1.04
C GLU A 93 14.85 1.76 -0.18
N GLN A 94 15.61 2.81 0.12
CA GLN A 94 15.09 3.99 0.81
C GLN A 94 14.03 4.69 -0.04
N ASP A 95 12.95 5.17 0.60
CA ASP A 95 11.85 5.88 -0.06
C ASP A 95 11.15 5.07 -1.14
N SER A 96 11.03 3.76 -0.92
CA SER A 96 10.22 2.91 -1.78
C SER A 96 8.74 3.20 -1.56
N ILE A 97 7.99 3.36 -2.65
CA ILE A 97 6.58 3.79 -2.59
C ILE A 97 5.68 2.75 -3.25
N LEU A 98 4.68 2.30 -2.49
CA LEU A 98 3.56 1.51 -3.00
C LEU A 98 2.34 2.40 -3.16
N LEU A 99 1.58 2.15 -4.21
CA LEU A 99 0.20 2.60 -4.31
C LEU A 99 -0.68 1.39 -4.02
N ASP A 100 -1.29 1.38 -2.84
CA ASP A 100 -2.23 0.33 -2.46
C ASP A 100 -3.65 0.75 -2.84
N MET A 101 -4.34 -0.15 -3.55
CA MET A 101 -5.71 0.06 -3.98
C MET A 101 -6.58 -1.02 -3.34
N PHE A 102 -7.68 -0.60 -2.70
CA PHE A 102 -8.58 -1.49 -1.97
C PHE A 102 -9.99 -1.39 -2.53
N SER A 103 -10.68 -2.51 -2.56
CA SER A 103 -12.11 -2.57 -2.83
C SER A 103 -12.77 -3.57 -1.84
N PRO A 104 -13.79 -3.13 -1.08
CA PRO A 104 -14.25 -1.76 -0.89
C PRO A 104 -13.23 -0.87 -0.16
N ALA A 105 -13.57 0.38 0.09
CA ALA A 105 -12.71 1.30 0.84
C ALA A 105 -12.45 0.80 2.27
N ARG A 106 -11.24 1.07 2.78
CA ARG A 106 -10.81 0.73 4.13
C ARG A 106 -11.37 1.76 5.13
N GLU A 107 -12.53 1.48 5.73
CA GLU A 107 -13.14 2.38 6.70
C GLU A 107 -12.27 2.62 7.93
N ASP A 108 -11.47 1.64 8.31
CA ASP A 108 -10.52 1.76 9.41
C ASP A 108 -9.46 2.84 9.16
N PHE A 109 -9.13 3.15 7.89
CA PHE A 109 -8.21 4.23 7.56
C PHE A 109 -8.85 5.61 7.68
N LEU A 110 -10.17 5.70 7.71
CA LEU A 110 -10.93 6.95 7.71
C LEU A 110 -11.38 7.39 9.10
N LYS A 111 -11.05 6.66 10.13
CA LYS A 111 -11.42 6.96 11.51
C LYS A 111 -10.36 7.79 12.22
#